data_63e7a92ff201a5c2afae53bf5eea2e4b
#
_entry.id   63e7a92ff201a5c2afae53bf5eea2e4b
#
_cell.length_a   1.000
_cell.length_b   1.000
_cell.length_c   1.000
_cell.angle_alpha   90.00
_cell.angle_beta   90.00
_cell.angle_gamma   90.00
#
_symmetry.space_group_name_H-M   'P 1'
#
loop_
_entity.id
_entity.type
_entity.pdbx_description
1 polymer ?
#
loop_
_entity_poly.entity_id
_entity_poly.type
_entity_poly.pdbx_seq_one_letter_code
_entity_poly.pdbx_strand_id
1 'polypeptide(L)'
;MKKIIAIALTLMMLCGAVSVFADTNMSTPSKTTDDFTTFEVTVENPVDGKAVVILPINENTVDDVTKYQANLDAAEAELEKAQNAKTLEAYFGNEPAAAVAAILGDNAISMDEFLAVIEQGYEDGMGNATVTAQVATPYEKDEKVAAMIGILKDGALTWNTYEAVGLEDGRIQFTVDAETMNAMGTEIALFADCSK
;
A
#
# COMPACT_ATOMS: atom_id res chain seq x y z
N MET A 1 -21.17 -0.64 -48.93
CA MET A 1 -19.86 -1.21 -48.55
C MET A 1 -18.98 -0.26 -47.69
N LYS A 2 -19.08 1.07 -47.76
CA LYS A 2 -18.25 2.01 -46.97
C LYS A 2 -18.62 2.10 -45.48
N LYS A 3 -19.83 1.73 -45.05
CA LYS A 3 -20.29 1.81 -43.66
C LYS A 3 -19.88 0.60 -42.80
N ILE A 4 -19.58 -0.54 -43.41
CA ILE A 4 -19.18 -1.77 -42.69
C ILE A 4 -17.70 -1.73 -42.26
N ILE A 5 -16.87 -1.03 -43.05
CA ILE A 5 -15.43 -0.88 -42.74
C ILE A 5 -15.22 0.04 -41.55
N ALA A 6 -16.07 1.06 -41.35
CA ALA A 6 -15.95 1.96 -40.19
C ALA A 6 -16.29 1.27 -38.84
N ILE A 7 -17.25 0.33 -38.85
CA ILE A 7 -17.64 -0.41 -37.64
C ILE A 7 -16.56 -1.44 -37.24
N ALA A 8 -15.91 -2.07 -38.24
CA ALA A 8 -14.82 -3.01 -37.97
C ALA A 8 -13.58 -2.32 -37.42
N LEU A 9 -13.27 -1.09 -37.87
CA LEU A 9 -12.13 -0.32 -37.32
C LEU A 9 -12.40 0.18 -35.89
N THR A 10 -13.65 0.54 -35.57
CA THR A 10 -14.02 1.00 -34.22
C THR A 10 -14.01 -0.17 -33.22
N LEU A 11 -14.38 -1.39 -33.64
CA LEU A 11 -14.30 -2.58 -32.79
C LEU A 11 -12.86 -3.02 -32.54
N MET A 12 -11.94 -2.84 -33.48
CA MET A 12 -10.52 -3.13 -33.29
C MET A 12 -9.82 -2.13 -32.35
N MET A 13 -10.30 -0.90 -32.24
CA MET A 13 -9.74 0.09 -31.30
C MET A 13 -10.24 -0.13 -29.86
N LEU A 14 -11.37 -0.81 -29.63
CA LEU A 14 -11.85 -1.15 -28.29
C LEU A 14 -11.22 -2.44 -27.72
N CYS A 15 -10.62 -3.28 -28.55
CA CYS A 15 -9.90 -4.47 -28.09
C CYS A 15 -8.38 -4.23 -27.88
N GLY A 16 -7.91 -3.00 -28.02
CA GLY A 16 -6.49 -2.68 -28.11
C GLY A 16 -5.83 -2.12 -26.85
N ALA A 17 -6.43 -2.26 -25.69
CA ALA A 17 -5.77 -1.88 -24.44
C ALA A 17 -5.92 -2.96 -23.36
N VAL A 18 -5.69 -4.21 -23.73
CA VAL A 18 -5.15 -5.15 -22.75
C VAL A 18 -3.65 -4.89 -22.77
N SER A 19 -3.18 -3.95 -21.96
CA SER A 19 -1.78 -3.90 -21.59
C SER A 19 -1.47 -5.27 -21.00
N VAL A 20 -0.82 -6.12 -21.78
CA VAL A 20 -0.18 -7.32 -21.25
C VAL A 20 0.98 -6.78 -20.41
N PHE A 21 0.71 -6.50 -19.13
CA PHE A 21 1.78 -6.29 -18.19
C PHE A 21 2.55 -7.60 -18.15
N ALA A 22 3.83 -7.55 -18.44
CA ALA A 22 4.71 -8.66 -18.16
C ALA A 22 4.64 -8.90 -16.64
N ASP A 23 4.52 -10.15 -16.21
CA ASP A 23 4.51 -10.49 -14.78
C ASP A 23 5.72 -9.84 -14.10
N THR A 24 5.47 -8.90 -13.20
CA THR A 24 6.52 -8.16 -12.50
C THR A 24 6.98 -8.97 -11.30
N ASN A 25 8.21 -9.48 -11.35
CA ASN A 25 8.79 -10.24 -10.26
C ASN A 25 8.86 -9.38 -8.98
N MET A 26 8.49 -9.98 -7.85
CA MET A 26 8.60 -9.34 -6.55
C MET A 26 9.38 -10.21 -5.57
N SER A 27 10.12 -9.56 -4.66
CA SER A 27 10.65 -10.15 -3.44
C SER A 27 9.85 -9.67 -2.25
N THR A 28 9.77 -10.47 -1.19
CA THR A 28 8.98 -10.16 0.01
C THR A 28 9.87 -10.25 1.25
N PRO A 29 9.55 -9.47 2.32
CA PRO A 29 10.24 -9.57 3.58
C PRO A 29 10.01 -10.95 4.21
N SER A 30 10.79 -11.29 5.23
CA SER A 30 10.69 -12.57 5.93
C SER A 30 9.71 -12.56 7.10
N LYS A 31 9.20 -11.41 7.50
CA LYS A 31 8.33 -11.21 8.68
C LYS A 31 7.36 -10.05 8.47
N THR A 32 6.30 -10.03 9.28
CA THR A 32 5.24 -9.00 9.26
C THR A 32 5.38 -7.95 10.36
N THR A 33 6.41 -8.03 11.19
CA THR A 33 6.61 -7.09 12.30
C THR A 33 8.00 -6.49 12.24
N ASP A 34 8.07 -5.18 12.41
CA ASP A 34 9.30 -4.43 12.59
C ASP A 34 9.16 -3.49 13.80
N ASP A 35 10.10 -3.58 14.75
CA ASP A 35 10.13 -2.74 15.94
C ASP A 35 10.65 -1.32 15.65
N PHE A 36 11.17 -1.08 14.45
CA PHE A 36 11.75 0.20 14.04
C PHE A 36 10.79 1.07 13.23
N THR A 37 9.72 0.51 12.66
CA THR A 37 8.78 1.28 11.84
C THR A 37 7.93 2.21 12.71
N THR A 38 7.94 3.49 12.38
CA THR A 38 7.11 4.51 13.04
C THR A 38 6.43 5.39 12.00
N PHE A 39 5.29 5.97 12.38
CA PHE A 39 4.50 6.84 11.52
C PHE A 39 4.24 8.18 12.21
N GLU A 40 4.40 9.27 11.46
CA GLU A 40 3.93 10.60 11.80
C GLU A 40 2.78 10.96 10.86
N VAL A 41 1.63 11.38 11.40
CA VAL A 41 0.44 11.67 10.62
C VAL A 41 0.02 13.12 10.82
N THR A 42 -0.24 13.84 9.73
CA THR A 42 -0.80 15.18 9.72
C THR A 42 -2.02 15.22 8.81
N VAL A 43 -3.15 15.70 9.31
CA VAL A 43 -4.40 15.81 8.54
C VAL A 43 -4.64 17.26 8.07
N GLU A 44 -5.38 17.42 6.97
CA GLU A 44 -5.67 18.75 6.41
C GLU A 44 -6.47 19.65 7.36
N ASN A 45 -7.45 19.06 8.07
CA ASN A 45 -8.33 19.78 9.00
C ASN A 45 -8.22 19.18 10.40
N PRO A 46 -7.17 19.50 11.16
CA PRO A 46 -6.99 18.95 12.50
C PRO A 46 -8.10 19.42 13.46
N VAL A 47 -8.55 18.52 14.33
CA VAL A 47 -9.49 18.82 15.40
C VAL A 47 -8.71 19.07 16.69
N ASP A 48 -8.97 20.19 17.36
CA ASP A 48 -8.27 20.57 18.58
C ASP A 48 -8.31 19.46 19.66
N GLY A 49 -7.15 19.13 20.18
CA GLY A 49 -6.99 18.12 21.22
C GLY A 49 -7.07 16.66 20.72
N LYS A 50 -7.16 16.42 19.41
CA LYS A 50 -7.13 15.08 18.81
C LYS A 50 -5.84 14.89 18.01
N ALA A 51 -5.20 13.78 18.24
CA ALA A 51 -4.07 13.30 17.43
C ALA A 51 -4.53 12.11 16.60
N VAL A 52 -4.17 12.13 15.31
CA VAL A 52 -4.31 10.96 14.44
C VAL A 52 -2.98 10.21 14.48
N VAL A 53 -3.02 8.92 14.72
CA VAL A 53 -1.83 8.07 14.78
C VAL A 53 -2.06 6.79 13.95
N ILE A 54 -0.99 6.33 13.31
CA ILE A 54 -0.90 5.00 12.73
C ILE A 54 0.22 4.28 13.49
N LEU A 55 -0.07 3.11 14.03
CA LEU A 55 0.86 2.34 14.87
C LEU A 55 1.03 0.93 14.29
N PRO A 56 2.27 0.45 14.10
CA PRO A 56 2.51 -0.98 13.91
C PRO A 56 1.99 -1.77 15.13
N ILE A 57 1.37 -2.92 14.90
CA ILE A 57 0.85 -3.74 16.00
C ILE A 57 1.98 -4.61 16.55
N ASN A 58 2.60 -4.18 17.65
CA ASN A 58 3.63 -4.91 18.39
C ASN A 58 3.61 -4.54 19.88
N GLU A 59 4.42 -5.21 20.70
CA GLU A 59 4.47 -5.03 22.16
C GLU A 59 4.92 -3.62 22.62
N ASN A 60 5.57 -2.85 21.72
CA ASN A 60 6.05 -1.50 22.02
C ASN A 60 5.02 -0.40 21.69
N THR A 61 4.02 -0.70 20.86
CA THR A 61 3.11 0.28 20.29
C THR A 61 1.68 0.16 20.79
N VAL A 62 1.26 -1.04 21.22
CA VAL A 62 -0.09 -1.29 21.75
C VAL A 62 -0.01 -1.92 23.14
N ASP A 63 -0.94 -1.54 24.03
CA ASP A 63 -0.96 -2.02 25.42
C ASP A 63 -1.19 -3.53 25.57
N ASP A 64 -1.85 -4.14 24.60
CA ASP A 64 -2.22 -5.56 24.63
C ASP A 64 -2.33 -6.13 23.22
N VAL A 65 -1.24 -6.69 22.73
CA VAL A 65 -1.11 -7.29 21.39
C VAL A 65 -2.13 -8.41 21.18
N THR A 66 -2.53 -9.11 22.24
CA THR A 66 -3.48 -10.24 22.10
C THR A 66 -4.86 -9.82 21.59
N LYS A 67 -5.23 -8.56 21.79
CA LYS A 67 -6.48 -7.99 21.21
C LYS A 67 -6.46 -7.93 19.70
N TYR A 68 -5.26 -7.90 19.11
CA TYR A 68 -5.04 -7.78 17.66
C TYR A 68 -4.53 -9.07 17.02
N GLN A 69 -4.59 -10.21 17.74
CA GLN A 69 -4.06 -11.47 17.24
C GLN A 69 -4.65 -11.86 15.88
N ALA A 70 -5.95 -11.68 15.68
CA ALA A 70 -6.60 -11.98 14.41
C ALA A 70 -6.06 -11.13 13.24
N ASN A 71 -5.61 -9.90 13.52
CA ASN A 71 -5.02 -9.01 12.51
C ASN A 71 -3.58 -9.39 12.20
N LEU A 72 -2.82 -9.79 13.22
CA LEU A 72 -1.46 -10.33 13.03
C LEU A 72 -1.51 -11.64 12.24
N ASP A 73 -2.41 -12.56 12.57
CA ASP A 73 -2.60 -13.81 11.84
C ASP A 73 -3.01 -13.56 10.38
N ALA A 74 -3.86 -12.53 10.15
CA ALA A 74 -4.25 -12.13 8.79
C ALA A 74 -3.06 -11.56 8.01
N ALA A 75 -2.23 -10.71 8.63
CA ALA A 75 -1.04 -10.16 7.98
C ALA A 75 -0.02 -11.26 7.64
N GLU A 76 0.21 -12.22 8.54
CA GLU A 76 1.07 -13.37 8.26
C GLU A 76 0.54 -14.22 7.11
N ALA A 77 -0.76 -14.49 7.08
CA ALA A 77 -1.38 -15.24 5.99
C ALA A 77 -1.28 -14.51 4.64
N GLU A 78 -1.41 -13.18 4.63
CA GLU A 78 -1.24 -12.37 3.41
C GLU A 78 0.23 -12.35 2.96
N LEU A 79 1.20 -12.24 3.88
CA LEU A 79 2.63 -12.33 3.55
C LEU A 79 2.96 -13.70 2.95
N GLU A 80 2.43 -14.80 3.50
CA GLU A 80 2.62 -16.14 2.93
C GLU A 80 2.05 -16.25 1.50
N LYS A 81 0.87 -15.66 1.25
CA LYS A 81 0.31 -15.60 -0.11
C LYS A 81 1.22 -14.81 -1.05
N ALA A 82 1.73 -13.66 -0.62
CA ALA A 82 2.66 -12.85 -1.41
C ALA A 82 3.95 -13.62 -1.75
N GLN A 83 4.55 -14.28 -0.77
CA GLN A 83 5.75 -15.11 -0.96
C GLN A 83 5.53 -16.27 -1.95
N ASN A 84 4.34 -16.86 -1.95
CA ASN A 84 3.98 -17.93 -2.87
C ASN A 84 3.66 -17.44 -4.28
N ALA A 85 3.06 -16.26 -4.41
CA ALA A 85 2.69 -15.68 -5.71
C ALA A 85 3.91 -15.24 -6.54
N LYS A 86 4.91 -14.65 -5.92
CA LYS A 86 6.18 -14.17 -6.51
C LYS A 86 6.08 -13.09 -7.58
N THR A 87 4.89 -12.69 -7.99
CA THR A 87 4.66 -11.56 -8.90
C THR A 87 3.55 -10.66 -8.38
N LEU A 88 3.61 -9.37 -8.74
CA LEU A 88 2.61 -8.38 -8.32
C LEU A 88 1.21 -8.80 -8.79
N GLU A 89 1.07 -9.18 -10.05
CA GLU A 89 -0.20 -9.54 -10.66
C GLU A 89 -0.82 -10.78 -10.02
N ALA A 90 0.02 -11.77 -9.70
CA ALA A 90 -0.43 -13.01 -9.06
C ALA A 90 -0.91 -12.78 -7.63
N TYR A 91 -0.33 -11.82 -6.92
CA TYR A 91 -0.71 -11.51 -5.54
C TYR A 91 -1.83 -10.46 -5.45
N PHE A 92 -1.62 -9.28 -6.03
CA PHE A 92 -2.55 -8.15 -5.92
C PHE A 92 -3.71 -8.20 -6.91
N GLY A 93 -3.58 -8.97 -8.01
CA GLY A 93 -4.42 -8.84 -9.19
C GLY A 93 -3.98 -7.69 -10.09
N ASN A 94 -4.65 -7.55 -11.24
CA ASN A 94 -4.20 -6.64 -12.30
C ASN A 94 -4.26 -5.15 -11.93
N GLU A 95 -5.29 -4.72 -11.23
CA GLU A 95 -5.52 -3.29 -10.96
C GLU A 95 -4.52 -2.71 -9.96
N PRO A 96 -4.30 -3.27 -8.74
CA PRO A 96 -3.27 -2.78 -7.85
C PRO A 96 -1.86 -2.98 -8.39
N ALA A 97 -1.58 -4.09 -9.10
CA ALA A 97 -0.28 -4.30 -9.73
C ALA A 97 0.03 -3.22 -10.77
N ALA A 98 -0.96 -2.83 -11.59
CA ALA A 98 -0.81 -1.73 -12.54
C ALA A 98 -0.56 -0.39 -11.84
N ALA A 99 -1.16 -0.14 -10.68
CA ALA A 99 -0.92 1.07 -9.90
C ALA A 99 0.52 1.12 -9.36
N VAL A 100 1.04 0.00 -8.83
CA VAL A 100 2.45 -0.11 -8.42
C VAL A 100 3.40 0.09 -9.61
N ALA A 101 3.14 -0.58 -10.73
CA ALA A 101 3.94 -0.44 -11.95
C ALA A 101 3.92 1.00 -12.51
N ALA A 102 2.82 1.74 -12.36
CA ALA A 102 2.74 3.15 -12.75
C ALA A 102 3.68 4.05 -11.93
N ILE A 103 3.94 3.70 -10.66
CA ILE A 103 4.85 4.41 -9.76
C ILE A 103 6.30 3.98 -10.01
N LEU A 104 6.57 2.68 -10.03
CA LEU A 104 7.91 2.09 -9.98
C LEU A 104 8.43 1.63 -11.35
N GLY A 105 7.57 1.53 -12.37
CA GLY A 105 7.89 0.94 -13.67
C GLY A 105 7.77 -0.60 -13.67
N ASP A 106 8.18 -1.22 -14.81
CA ASP A 106 8.08 -2.68 -15.03
C ASP A 106 9.34 -3.43 -14.58
N ASN A 107 10.03 -2.94 -13.55
CA ASN A 107 11.23 -3.57 -13.01
C ASN A 107 10.86 -4.61 -11.94
N ALA A 108 11.82 -5.43 -11.52
CA ALA A 108 11.66 -6.25 -10.34
C ALA A 108 11.44 -5.36 -9.11
N ILE A 109 10.48 -5.73 -8.27
CA ILE A 109 10.03 -4.96 -7.12
C ILE A 109 10.50 -5.63 -5.82
N SER A 110 11.03 -4.84 -4.88
CA SER A 110 11.28 -5.25 -3.51
C SER A 110 10.15 -4.75 -2.61
N MET A 111 9.53 -5.63 -1.85
CA MET A 111 8.67 -5.26 -0.74
C MET A 111 9.54 -5.17 0.52
N ASP A 112 9.79 -3.97 1.00
CA ASP A 112 10.70 -3.74 2.12
C ASP A 112 10.01 -3.97 3.46
N GLU A 113 8.74 -3.57 3.56
CA GLU A 113 7.95 -3.69 4.77
C GLU A 113 6.58 -4.30 4.49
N PHE A 114 6.10 -5.15 5.40
CA PHE A 114 4.77 -5.75 5.36
C PHE A 114 4.24 -5.84 6.80
N LEU A 115 3.41 -4.89 7.23
CA LEU A 115 3.08 -4.66 8.62
C LEU A 115 1.57 -4.70 8.88
N ALA A 116 1.14 -5.32 9.97
CA ALA A 116 -0.16 -5.05 10.55
C ALA A 116 -0.11 -3.71 11.29
N VAL A 117 -1.01 -2.80 10.97
CA VAL A 117 -1.10 -1.46 11.58
C VAL A 117 -2.50 -1.19 12.11
N ILE A 118 -2.61 -0.25 13.04
CA ILE A 118 -3.88 0.29 13.53
C ILE A 118 -3.88 1.80 13.38
N GLU A 119 -4.97 2.35 12.84
CA GLU A 119 -5.26 3.77 12.86
C GLU A 119 -6.11 4.12 14.08
N GLN A 120 -5.84 5.27 14.71
CA GLN A 120 -6.59 5.80 15.82
C GLN A 120 -6.70 7.32 15.71
N GLY A 121 -7.89 7.83 16.00
CA GLY A 121 -8.13 9.26 16.17
C GLY A 121 -8.56 10.01 14.92
N TYR A 122 -8.60 9.40 13.75
CA TYR A 122 -9.15 10.01 12.55
C TYR A 122 -10.68 10.09 12.64
N GLU A 123 -11.23 11.19 12.20
CA GLU A 123 -12.69 11.42 12.14
C GLU A 123 -13.08 12.00 10.78
N ASP A 124 -14.31 11.69 10.36
CA ASP A 124 -14.87 12.27 9.14
C ASP A 124 -14.79 13.80 9.14
N GLY A 125 -14.35 14.36 8.02
CA GLY A 125 -14.11 15.80 7.87
C GLY A 125 -12.67 16.26 8.15
N MET A 126 -11.78 15.41 8.65
CA MET A 126 -10.36 15.76 8.82
C MET A 126 -9.62 15.89 7.48
N GLY A 127 -10.19 15.40 6.36
CA GLY A 127 -9.59 15.53 5.03
C GLY A 127 -8.48 14.50 4.79
N ASN A 128 -7.63 14.77 3.79
CA ASN A 128 -6.52 13.87 3.49
C ASN A 128 -5.47 13.88 4.62
N ALA A 129 -4.76 12.78 4.76
CA ALA A 129 -3.68 12.62 5.72
C ALA A 129 -2.32 12.53 5.02
N THR A 130 -1.38 13.38 5.41
CA THR A 130 0.04 13.22 5.05
C THR A 130 0.68 12.30 6.07
N VAL A 131 1.21 11.18 5.60
CA VAL A 131 1.90 10.17 6.41
C VAL A 131 3.38 10.22 6.11
N THR A 132 4.20 10.32 7.15
CA THR A 132 5.66 10.18 7.07
C THR A 132 6.05 8.93 7.84
N ALA A 133 6.66 7.96 7.16
CA ALA A 133 7.05 6.69 7.76
C ALA A 133 8.58 6.59 7.87
N GLN A 134 9.04 6.19 9.06
CA GLN A 134 10.40 5.70 9.28
C GLN A 134 10.36 4.19 9.18
N VAL A 135 11.18 3.62 8.31
CA VAL A 135 11.30 2.17 8.11
C VAL A 135 12.71 1.68 8.43
N ALA A 136 12.89 0.36 8.54
CA ALA A 136 14.18 -0.21 8.91
C ALA A 136 15.27 0.07 7.88
N THR A 137 14.93 0.00 6.59
CA THR A 137 15.86 0.33 5.49
C THR A 137 15.56 1.75 5.00
N PRO A 138 16.50 2.70 5.18
CA PRO A 138 16.26 4.08 4.75
C PRO A 138 16.24 4.20 3.23
N TYR A 139 15.35 5.03 2.72
CA TYR A 139 15.24 5.38 1.31
C TYR A 139 16.13 6.56 0.96
N GLU A 140 16.54 6.66 -0.32
CA GLU A 140 17.26 7.82 -0.82
C GLU A 140 16.29 9.00 -1.02
N LYS A 141 16.81 10.23 -0.95
CA LYS A 141 16.03 11.43 -1.27
C LYS A 141 15.46 11.33 -2.68
N ASP A 142 14.19 11.69 -2.83
CA ASP A 142 13.44 11.66 -4.10
C ASP A 142 13.27 10.25 -4.70
N GLU A 143 13.64 9.20 -3.97
CA GLU A 143 13.39 7.81 -4.36
C GLU A 143 11.87 7.55 -4.40
N LYS A 144 11.41 6.90 -5.47
CA LYS A 144 9.99 6.54 -5.62
C LYS A 144 9.70 5.24 -4.89
N VAL A 145 8.65 5.27 -4.10
CA VAL A 145 8.16 4.14 -3.31
C VAL A 145 6.66 3.99 -3.56
N ALA A 146 6.17 2.77 -3.66
CA ALA A 146 4.75 2.50 -3.63
C ALA A 146 4.33 2.17 -2.20
N ALA A 147 3.59 3.08 -1.57
CA ALA A 147 2.95 2.84 -0.28
C ALA A 147 1.57 2.22 -0.51
N MET A 148 1.31 1.07 0.08
CA MET A 148 0.06 0.35 -0.10
C MET A 148 -0.63 0.14 1.25
N ILE A 149 -1.93 0.39 1.29
CA ILE A 149 -2.77 0.15 2.46
C ILE A 149 -3.82 -0.89 2.10
N GLY A 150 -3.74 -2.05 2.73
CA GLY A 150 -4.67 -3.16 2.57
C GLY A 150 -5.74 -3.10 3.65
N ILE A 151 -6.98 -2.79 3.28
CA ILE A 151 -8.14 -2.75 4.18
C ILE A 151 -8.81 -4.11 4.17
N LEU A 152 -8.85 -4.76 5.34
CA LEU A 152 -9.52 -6.05 5.53
C LEU A 152 -10.97 -5.81 5.94
N LYS A 153 -11.92 -6.12 5.05
CA LYS A 153 -13.36 -6.01 5.32
C LYS A 153 -14.06 -7.30 4.94
N ASP A 154 -14.83 -7.87 5.87
CA ASP A 154 -15.62 -9.09 5.66
C ASP A 154 -14.80 -10.28 5.10
N GLY A 155 -13.51 -10.35 5.45
CA GLY A 155 -12.58 -11.38 4.98
C GLY A 155 -12.02 -11.14 3.56
N ALA A 156 -12.34 -10.03 2.95
CA ALA A 156 -11.77 -9.58 1.68
C ALA A 156 -10.78 -8.43 1.92
N LEU A 157 -9.62 -8.49 1.28
CA LEU A 157 -8.58 -7.47 1.33
C LEU A 157 -8.66 -6.59 0.07
N THR A 158 -8.74 -5.28 0.26
CA THR A 158 -8.72 -4.28 -0.81
C THR A 158 -7.48 -3.42 -0.65
N TRP A 159 -6.68 -3.29 -1.70
CA TRP A 159 -5.46 -2.50 -1.70
C TRP A 159 -5.65 -1.12 -2.30
N ASN A 160 -5.25 -0.09 -1.56
CA ASN A 160 -5.09 1.28 -2.04
C ASN A 160 -3.60 1.57 -2.17
N THR A 161 -3.19 2.13 -3.32
CA THR A 161 -1.78 2.38 -3.67
C THR A 161 -1.53 3.87 -3.79
N TYR A 162 -0.47 4.36 -3.14
CA TYR A 162 -0.06 5.75 -3.10
C TYR A 162 1.38 5.90 -3.56
N GLU A 163 1.66 6.92 -4.38
CA GLU A 163 3.05 7.32 -4.66
C GLU A 163 3.63 7.96 -3.40
N ALA A 164 4.72 7.39 -2.91
CA ALA A 164 5.54 7.92 -1.83
C ALA A 164 6.90 8.35 -2.35
N VAL A 165 7.53 9.28 -1.64
CA VAL A 165 8.87 9.78 -1.97
C VAL A 165 9.79 9.68 -0.76
N GLY A 166 11.04 9.30 -1.00
CA GLY A 166 12.11 9.32 -0.02
C GLY A 166 12.47 10.74 0.40
N LEU A 167 12.70 10.96 1.69
CA LEU A 167 13.12 12.22 2.28
C LEU A 167 14.64 12.23 2.54
N GLU A 168 15.22 13.44 2.79
CA GLU A 168 16.65 13.60 3.10
C GLU A 168 17.12 12.83 4.34
N ASP A 169 16.22 12.51 5.26
CA ASP A 169 16.50 11.79 6.50
C ASP A 169 16.25 10.28 6.41
N GLY A 170 15.99 9.77 5.19
CA GLY A 170 15.75 8.34 4.93
C GLY A 170 14.33 7.86 5.18
N ARG A 171 13.43 8.76 5.61
CA ARG A 171 12.00 8.47 5.74
C ARG A 171 11.29 8.55 4.38
N ILE A 172 10.06 8.05 4.31
CA ILE A 172 9.18 8.24 3.16
C ILE A 172 7.98 9.09 3.54
N GLN A 173 7.41 9.79 2.55
CA GLN A 173 6.19 10.57 2.74
C GLN A 173 5.20 10.31 1.60
N PHE A 174 3.93 10.16 1.96
CA PHE A 174 2.81 9.99 1.03
C PHE A 174 1.53 10.60 1.59
N THR A 175 0.52 10.76 0.72
CA THR A 175 -0.78 11.31 1.12
C THR A 175 -1.85 10.24 0.95
N VAL A 176 -2.58 9.95 2.01
CA VAL A 176 -3.74 9.05 2.04
C VAL A 176 -5.00 9.90 1.90
N ASP A 177 -5.89 9.51 1.00
CA ASP A 177 -7.15 10.20 0.80
C ASP A 177 -8.13 9.98 1.97
N ALA A 178 -9.08 10.93 2.13
CA ALA A 178 -10.06 10.90 3.20
C ALA A 178 -10.98 9.66 3.18
N GLU A 179 -11.26 9.10 1.99
CA GLU A 179 -12.09 7.90 1.86
C GLU A 179 -11.37 6.69 2.48
N THR A 180 -10.10 6.51 2.15
CA THR A 180 -9.27 5.46 2.74
C THR A 180 -9.10 5.68 4.25
N MET A 181 -8.79 6.90 4.69
CA MET A 181 -8.67 7.20 6.13
C MET A 181 -9.94 6.88 6.91
N ASN A 182 -11.13 7.20 6.38
CA ASN A 182 -12.41 6.85 6.99
C ASN A 182 -12.70 5.33 7.02
N ALA A 183 -12.11 4.58 6.11
CA ALA A 183 -12.27 3.13 6.03
C ALA A 183 -11.27 2.38 6.92
N MET A 184 -10.19 3.05 7.35
CA MET A 184 -9.14 2.46 8.18
C MET A 184 -9.66 2.13 9.59
N GLY A 185 -9.04 1.16 10.19
CA GLY A 185 -9.21 0.71 11.57
C GLY A 185 -8.02 -0.16 11.91
N THR A 186 -7.97 -1.40 11.39
CA THR A 186 -6.82 -2.29 11.50
C THR A 186 -6.50 -2.84 10.12
N GLU A 187 -5.33 -2.50 9.59
CA GLU A 187 -4.92 -2.70 8.19
C GLU A 187 -3.57 -3.40 8.09
N ILE A 188 -3.21 -3.69 6.83
CA ILE A 188 -1.87 -4.12 6.43
C ILE A 188 -1.22 -2.99 5.65
N ALA A 189 -0.12 -2.44 6.17
CA ALA A 189 0.72 -1.51 5.44
C ALA A 189 1.86 -2.25 4.75
N LEU A 190 2.17 -1.84 3.52
CA LEU A 190 3.23 -2.41 2.72
C LEU A 190 3.95 -1.28 1.97
N PHE A 191 5.29 -1.35 1.96
CA PHE A 191 6.13 -0.43 1.20
C PHE A 191 6.97 -1.23 0.21
N ALA A 192 7.02 -0.75 -1.03
CA ALA A 192 7.73 -1.41 -2.11
C ALA A 192 8.53 -0.41 -2.95
N ASP A 193 9.75 -0.79 -3.33
CA ASP A 193 10.61 -0.06 -4.25
C ASP A 193 11.10 -0.94 -5.40
N CYS A 194 11.91 -0.39 -6.30
CA CYS A 194 12.60 -1.18 -7.31
C CYS A 194 13.70 -2.01 -6.64
N SER A 195 13.73 -3.31 -6.91
CA SER A 195 14.80 -4.19 -6.46
C SER A 195 16.17 -3.66 -6.91
N LYS A 196 17.07 -3.44 -5.97
CA LYS A 196 18.46 -2.98 -6.21
C LYS A 196 19.37 -4.14 -6.56
#